data_6ea6f8fa0c074bea76f2285ba856e1a4
#
_entry.id   6ea6f8fa0c074bea76f2285ba856e1a4
#
_cell.length_a   1.000
_cell.length_b   1.000
_cell.length_c   1.000
_cell.angle_alpha   90.00
_cell.angle_beta   90.00
_cell.angle_gamma   90.00
#
_symmetry.space_group_name_H-M   'P 1'
#
loop_
_entity.id
_entity.type
_entity.pdbx_description
1 polymer ?
#
loop_
_entity_poly.entity_id
_entity_poly.type
_entity_poly.pdbx_seq_one_letter_code
_entity_poly.pdbx_strand_id
1 'polypeptide(L)' 'MNTYLFPWHTDEVCRIGKVVARSYENCEEKIKSIYINKYDDLDDLLDYDDFCEELADKHGIYLGEVSEINEFM' A
#
# COMPACT_ATOMS: atom_id res chain seq x y z
N MET A 1 -3.58 18.29 1.29
CA MET A 1 -3.14 16.90 1.19
C MET A 1 -3.06 16.26 2.54
N ASN A 2 -3.34 14.98 2.60
CA ASN A 2 -3.33 14.24 3.86
C ASN A 2 -2.19 13.24 3.87
N THR A 3 -1.73 12.90 5.05
CA THR A 3 -0.69 11.89 5.23
C THR A 3 -1.34 10.59 5.68
N TYR A 4 -0.97 9.49 5.04
CA TYR A 4 -1.51 8.17 5.34
C TYR A 4 -0.38 7.22 5.71
N LEU A 5 -0.67 6.32 6.63
CA LEU A 5 0.23 5.25 6.99
C LEU A 5 -0.35 3.93 6.52
N PHE A 6 0.51 3.06 6.02
CA PHE A 6 0.11 1.70 5.68
C PHE A 6 1.13 0.73 6.27
N PRO A 7 0.72 -0.12 7.20
CA PRO A 7 1.61 -1.14 7.71
C PRO A 7 1.75 -2.26 6.67
N TRP A 8 2.94 -2.83 6.58
CA TRP A 8 3.15 -3.99 5.74
C TRP A 8 4.15 -4.92 6.41
N HIS A 9 4.04 -6.20 6.10
CA HIS A 9 4.96 -7.15 6.67
C HIS A 9 5.24 -8.30 5.71
N THR A 10 6.36 -8.95 5.95
CA THR A 10 6.73 -10.21 5.31
C THR A 10 7.02 -11.20 6.44
N ASP A 11 7.53 -12.38 6.09
CA ASP A 11 7.91 -13.36 7.11
C ASP A 11 9.05 -12.87 8.00
N GLU A 12 9.80 -11.88 7.54
CA GLU A 12 11.03 -11.47 8.23
C GLU A 12 10.95 -10.09 8.85
N VAL A 13 10.12 -9.21 8.31
CA VAL A 13 10.10 -7.82 8.76
C VAL A 13 8.67 -7.31 8.87
N CYS A 14 8.52 -6.30 9.72
CA CYS A 14 7.25 -5.58 9.88
C CYS A 14 7.58 -4.10 9.86
N ARG A 15 6.94 -3.35 8.96
CA ARG A 15 7.28 -1.95 8.75
C ARG A 15 6.03 -1.12 8.51
N ILE A 16 6.21 0.19 8.54
CA ILE A 16 5.13 1.13 8.25
C ILE A 16 5.60 2.06 7.15
N GLY A 17 4.83 2.11 6.07
CA GLY A 17 5.07 3.06 4.99
C GLY A 17 4.23 4.31 5.17
N LYS A 18 4.66 5.40 4.54
CA LYS A 18 3.99 6.69 4.60
C LYS A 18 3.75 7.21 3.18
N VAL A 19 2.55 7.72 2.94
CA VAL A 19 2.16 8.26 1.64
C VAL A 19 1.40 9.55 1.86
N VAL A 20 1.72 10.56 1.07
CA VAL A 20 0.96 11.81 1.05
C VAL A 20 0.04 11.76 -0.16
N ALA A 21 -1.25 11.94 0.06
CA ALA A 21 -2.25 11.79 -0.99
C ALA A 21 -3.46 12.70 -0.71
N ARG A 22 -4.32 12.85 -1.69
CA ARG A 22 -5.49 13.71 -1.57
C ARG A 22 -6.68 13.02 -0.93
N SER A 23 -6.73 11.71 -0.99
CA SER A 23 -7.83 10.91 -0.47
C SER A 23 -7.36 9.48 -0.25
N TYR A 24 -8.18 8.67 0.41
CA TYR A 24 -7.88 7.24 0.55
C TYR A 24 -7.71 6.57 -0.80
N GLU A 25 -8.60 6.86 -1.73
CA GLU A 25 -8.54 6.29 -3.06
C GLU A 25 -7.23 6.63 -3.76
N ASN A 26 -6.83 7.90 -3.70
CA ASN A 26 -5.57 8.34 -4.28
C ASN A 26 -4.37 7.69 -3.56
N CYS A 27 -4.48 7.52 -2.25
CA CYS A 27 -3.45 6.84 -1.46
C CYS A 27 -3.27 5.40 -1.92
N GLU A 28 -4.37 4.68 -2.11
CA GLU A 28 -4.32 3.30 -2.56
C GLU A 28 -3.66 3.18 -3.94
N GLU A 29 -3.97 4.12 -4.84
CA GLU A 29 -3.34 4.15 -6.15
C GLU A 29 -1.85 4.37 -6.06
N LYS A 30 -1.42 5.25 -5.16
CA LYS A 30 0.00 5.52 -4.96
C LYS A 30 0.73 4.30 -4.38
N ILE A 31 0.11 3.60 -3.46
CA ILE A 31 0.68 2.38 -2.89
C ILE A 31 0.84 1.32 -3.99
N LYS A 32 -0.19 1.14 -4.82
CA LYS A 32 -0.11 0.23 -5.95
C LYS A 32 1.06 0.59 -6.85
N SER A 33 1.22 1.87 -7.17
CA SER A 33 2.29 2.34 -8.04
C SER A 33 3.67 2.01 -7.49
N ILE A 34 3.86 2.14 -6.17
CA ILE A 34 5.14 1.81 -5.55
C ILE A 34 5.54 0.38 -5.85
N TYR A 35 4.61 -0.56 -5.69
CA TYR A 35 4.92 -1.97 -5.89
C TYR A 35 4.95 -2.37 -7.34
N ILE A 36 4.13 -1.76 -8.17
CA ILE A 36 4.15 -2.02 -9.62
C ILE A 36 5.49 -1.58 -10.21
N ASN A 37 6.03 -0.47 -9.75
CA ASN A 37 7.34 -0.01 -10.20
C ASN A 37 8.47 -0.91 -9.72
N LYS A 38 8.27 -1.59 -8.62
CA LYS A 38 9.27 -2.48 -8.04
C LYS A 38 9.22 -3.90 -8.63
N TYR A 39 8.02 -4.37 -8.96
CA TYR A 39 7.81 -5.74 -9.44
C TYR A 39 7.05 -5.73 -10.76
N ASP A 40 7.60 -6.32 -11.78
CA ASP A 40 7.02 -6.30 -13.12
C ASP A 40 5.80 -7.19 -13.28
N ASP A 41 5.61 -8.13 -12.40
CA ASP A 41 4.57 -9.16 -12.53
C ASP A 41 3.24 -8.79 -11.88
N LEU A 42 3.09 -7.57 -11.41
CA LEU A 42 1.86 -7.11 -10.79
C LEU A 42 0.98 -6.40 -11.82
N ASP A 43 -0.33 -6.63 -11.71
CA ASP A 43 -1.31 -6.06 -12.62
C ASP A 43 -1.88 -4.78 -12.03
N ASP A 44 -1.71 -3.65 -12.73
CA ASP A 44 -2.19 -2.37 -12.25
C ASP A 44 -3.68 -2.14 -12.53
N LEU A 45 -4.33 -3.06 -13.23
CA LEU A 45 -5.76 -2.98 -13.49
C LEU A 45 -6.60 -3.56 -12.37
N LEU A 46 -5.99 -4.26 -11.43
CA LEU A 46 -6.69 -4.80 -10.29
C LEU A 46 -7.13 -3.68 -9.33
N ASP A 47 -8.25 -3.86 -8.67
CA ASP A 47 -8.58 -2.95 -7.60
C ASP A 47 -7.63 -3.18 -6.41
N TYR A 48 -7.71 -2.34 -5.40
CA TYR A 48 -6.73 -2.38 -4.32
C TYR A 48 -6.76 -3.71 -3.56
N ASP A 49 -7.96 -4.23 -3.29
CA ASP A 49 -8.08 -5.49 -2.53
C ASP A 49 -7.48 -6.67 -3.29
N ASP A 50 -7.78 -6.77 -4.57
CA ASP A 50 -7.22 -7.83 -5.41
C ASP A 50 -5.72 -7.64 -5.58
N PHE A 51 -5.26 -6.41 -5.68
CA PHE A 51 -3.85 -6.10 -5.77
C PHE A 51 -3.11 -6.57 -4.52
N CYS A 52 -3.68 -6.33 -3.34
CA CYS A 52 -3.07 -6.78 -2.08
C CYS A 52 -2.97 -8.29 -2.02
N GLU A 53 -4.00 -8.98 -2.49
CA GLU A 53 -3.99 -10.45 -2.54
C GLU A 53 -2.89 -10.96 -3.45
N GLU A 54 -2.76 -10.37 -4.62
CA GLU A 54 -1.73 -10.77 -5.57
C GLU A 54 -0.33 -10.51 -5.03
N LEU A 55 -0.15 -9.37 -4.37
CA LEU A 55 1.13 -9.03 -3.77
C LEU A 55 1.52 -10.05 -2.70
N ALA A 56 0.56 -10.48 -1.89
CA ALA A 56 0.78 -11.51 -0.87
C ALA A 56 1.14 -12.85 -1.51
N ASP A 57 0.40 -13.24 -2.56
CA ASP A 57 0.60 -14.53 -3.21
C ASP A 57 1.94 -14.60 -3.95
N LYS A 58 2.32 -13.52 -4.63
CA LYS A 58 3.51 -13.55 -5.48
C LYS A 58 4.79 -13.19 -4.75
N HIS A 59 4.69 -12.31 -3.77
CA HIS A 59 5.89 -11.75 -3.13
C HIS A 59 5.92 -11.90 -1.62
N GLY A 60 4.87 -12.46 -1.02
CA GLY A 60 4.82 -12.65 0.43
C GLY A 60 4.79 -11.34 1.20
N ILE A 61 4.27 -10.28 0.59
CA ILE A 61 4.13 -8.99 1.23
C ILE A 61 2.67 -8.78 1.58
N TYR A 62 2.39 -8.53 2.86
CA TYR A 62 1.03 -8.39 3.37
C TYR A 62 0.81 -6.94 3.78
N LEU A 63 -0.09 -6.27 3.08
CA LEU A 63 -0.43 -4.88 3.39
C LEU A 63 -1.55 -4.86 4.41
N GLY A 64 -1.39 -4.03 5.43
CA GLY A 64 -2.41 -3.85 6.44
C GLY A 64 -3.33 -2.68 6.10
N GLU A 65 -4.16 -2.32 7.06
CA GLU A 65 -5.14 -1.27 6.86
C GLU A 65 -4.48 0.10 6.78
N VAL A 66 -4.88 0.88 5.80
CA VAL A 66 -4.40 2.25 5.63
C VAL A 66 -5.09 3.16 6.64
N SER A 67 -4.33 4.02 7.30
CA SER A 67 -4.85 4.97 8.27
C SER A 67 -4.39 6.37 7.93
N GLU A 68 -5.30 7.32 8.04
CA GLU A 68 -4.95 8.72 7.86
C GLU A 68 -4.39 9.26 9.17
N ILE A 69 -3.28 10.00 9.09
CA ILE A 69 -2.72 10.68 10.26
C ILE A 69 -3.39 12.04 10.37
N ASN A 70 -3.95 12.29 11.53
CA ASN A 70 -4.44 13.60 11.84
C ASN A 70 -3.37 14.30 12.68
N GLU A 71 -2.73 15.29 12.10
CA GLU A 71 -1.60 15.95 12.72
C GLU A 71 -1.96 17.17 13.55
N PHE A 72 -3.22 17.43 13.67
CA PHE A 72 -3.67 18.52 14.52
C PHE A 72 -3.88 18.04 15.91
N MET A 73 -3.14 18.50 16.77
CA MET A 73 -3.37 18.14 18.17
C MET A 73 -3.24 19.37 19.02
#